data_a99564e0125eea1e334f4e26d4585ff4
#
_entry.id   a99564e0125eea1e334f4e26d4585ff4
#
_cell.length_a   1.000
_cell.length_b   1.000
_cell.length_c   1.000
_cell.angle_alpha   90.00
_cell.angle_beta   90.00
_cell.angle_gamma   90.00
#
_symmetry.space_group_name_H-M   'P 1'
#
loop_
_entity.id
_entity.type
_entity.pdbx_description
1 polymer ?
#
loop_
_entity_poly.entity_id
_entity_poly.type
_entity_poly.pdbx_seq_one_letter_code
_entity_poly.pdbx_strand_id
1 'polypeptide(L)'
;MKKFFLCLSVFIYIFSYSFASSNNNTQIIQSGHWVYDALEILQSEIKQPFFTQNQPMSIGQMKFHFNKIDENSLSDSGKKLYQKIENFLYHSDDFLPTQDLRLFANLTASPEIYLKSNENIPLSFDYYLNNRFLTIPILFGFSDYITIQSDFFVAKNYSAIHENSNFTNIPYASNHFDFYFPTFSYGSTGLFFENWGISFHMGKQGMQLGNTKLGSIVYNNTFETDFYSELSIFSERLKYSLNVSQIDNETFLYLHQLDTRPAKNFRLSVIEGSLLNSAFQLRYLNPFMIMHQFASWEDDYPKMTENQEKYYSEGYFCAYLAFTAEFIPFKNFRIYGLYAQNEILDLGGSRSDASLSVPDSLGGQLGFEYNFSLPNEGYLTANLECLYTSPYLYVKQSPDWSLFRSRTSPNMNGCVNTWIGSPFGPDCFAVQLYTKYDPISNWDISFGYLFKIHGENNAISLFSNSYDSQKGIYTYYPSVEYEIAQENENSQGMSAAKNKGRYMWMTGNAEYTHQLAVKANFSPINKLKFTGQFIYDFIFNHKNQTGNFQNGFEFSFAAEYSLF
;
A
#
# COMPACT_ATOMS: atom_id res chain seq x y z
N MET A 1 37.96 1.13 -9.84
CA MET A 1 37.60 -0.04 -10.66
C MET A 1 38.29 -1.34 -10.24
N LYS A 2 39.65 -1.48 -10.29
CA LYS A 2 40.30 -2.76 -9.91
C LYS A 2 39.96 -3.28 -8.50
N LYS A 3 39.85 -2.42 -7.49
CA LYS A 3 39.48 -2.82 -6.12
C LYS A 3 38.01 -3.23 -6.01
N PHE A 4 37.14 -2.62 -6.80
CA PHE A 4 35.71 -2.98 -6.87
C PHE A 4 35.51 -4.37 -7.52
N PHE A 5 36.26 -4.64 -8.63
CA PHE A 5 36.24 -5.97 -9.26
C PHE A 5 36.86 -7.06 -8.38
N LEU A 6 37.87 -6.71 -7.58
CA LEU A 6 38.46 -7.65 -6.64
C LEU A 6 37.49 -7.98 -5.49
N CYS A 7 36.79 -6.99 -4.93
CA CYS A 7 35.74 -7.23 -3.94
C CYS A 7 34.59 -8.03 -4.54
N LEU A 8 34.16 -7.71 -5.76
CA LEU A 8 33.12 -8.45 -6.47
C LEU A 8 33.53 -9.90 -6.76
N SER A 9 34.79 -10.14 -7.17
CA SER A 9 35.27 -11.50 -7.42
C SER A 9 35.46 -12.32 -6.15
N VAL A 10 35.89 -11.70 -5.04
CA VAL A 10 35.93 -12.35 -3.72
C VAL A 10 34.50 -12.65 -3.23
N PHE A 11 33.56 -11.72 -3.44
CA PHE A 11 32.15 -11.93 -3.14
C PHE A 11 31.60 -13.10 -3.96
N ILE A 12 31.83 -13.14 -5.27
CA ILE A 12 31.41 -14.23 -6.16
C ILE A 12 32.01 -15.59 -5.76
N TYR A 13 33.26 -15.62 -5.31
CA TYR A 13 33.92 -16.87 -4.92
C TYR A 13 33.41 -17.44 -3.58
N ILE A 14 33.02 -16.58 -2.64
CA ILE A 14 32.44 -16.99 -1.36
C ILE A 14 31.04 -17.59 -1.56
N PHE A 15 30.33 -17.21 -2.62
CA PHE A 15 28.92 -17.53 -2.86
C PHE A 15 28.67 -18.72 -3.82
N SER A 16 29.65 -19.58 -4.05
CA SER A 16 29.52 -20.70 -5.02
C SER A 16 28.92 -21.99 -4.44
N TYR A 17 28.55 -22.04 -3.16
CA TYR A 17 28.01 -23.25 -2.53
C TYR A 17 26.58 -22.99 -2.06
N SER A 18 25.61 -23.50 -2.80
CA SER A 18 24.20 -23.50 -2.43
C SER A 18 23.77 -24.88 -1.92
N PHE A 19 23.16 -24.94 -0.76
CA PHE A 19 22.50 -26.13 -0.24
C PHE A 19 21.02 -25.79 0.01
N ALA A 20 20.09 -26.65 -0.39
CA ALA A 20 18.66 -26.43 -0.16
C ALA A 20 18.36 -26.50 1.34
N SER A 21 17.73 -25.48 1.86
CA SER A 21 17.27 -25.35 3.23
C SER A 21 15.78 -24.95 3.24
N SER A 22 15.07 -25.17 4.34
CA SER A 22 13.69 -24.68 4.47
C SER A 22 13.66 -23.18 4.76
N ASN A 23 12.69 -22.44 4.22
CA ASN A 23 12.51 -21.03 4.53
C ASN A 23 12.29 -20.81 6.04
N ASN A 24 12.93 -19.78 6.58
CA ASN A 24 12.77 -19.38 7.97
C ASN A 24 11.34 -18.87 8.24
N ASN A 25 10.71 -19.40 9.29
CA ASN A 25 9.33 -19.04 9.65
C ASN A 25 9.15 -17.54 9.97
N THR A 26 10.19 -16.85 10.41
CA THR A 26 10.16 -15.42 10.72
C THR A 26 10.48 -14.53 9.52
N GLN A 27 10.92 -15.09 8.38
CA GLN A 27 11.14 -14.31 7.16
C GLN A 27 9.84 -13.67 6.67
N ILE A 28 9.91 -12.38 6.34
CA ILE A 28 8.75 -11.61 5.87
C ILE A 28 8.67 -11.72 4.34
N ILE A 29 7.47 -11.97 3.84
CA ILE A 29 7.15 -11.96 2.42
C ILE A 29 6.64 -10.58 2.05
N GLN A 30 7.35 -9.91 1.16
CA GLN A 30 7.05 -8.55 0.74
C GLN A 30 5.61 -8.41 0.23
N SER A 31 4.98 -7.28 0.51
CA SER A 31 3.64 -6.94 -0.02
C SER A 31 3.62 -6.99 -1.56
N GLY A 32 2.53 -7.51 -2.12
CA GLY A 32 2.37 -7.72 -3.56
C GLY A 32 3.08 -8.95 -4.13
N HIS A 33 3.68 -9.80 -3.31
CA HIS A 33 4.27 -11.05 -3.79
C HIS A 33 3.19 -12.01 -4.33
N TRP A 34 3.47 -12.72 -5.42
CA TRP A 34 2.51 -13.60 -6.12
C TRP A 34 1.80 -14.63 -5.23
N VAL A 35 2.43 -15.03 -4.14
CA VAL A 35 1.91 -16.05 -3.23
C VAL A 35 0.63 -15.61 -2.50
N TYR A 36 0.44 -14.29 -2.31
CA TYR A 36 -0.80 -13.77 -1.71
C TYR A 36 -2.01 -14.02 -2.61
N ASP A 37 -1.92 -13.65 -3.89
CA ASP A 37 -2.97 -13.92 -4.88
C ASP A 37 -3.21 -15.44 -5.04
N ALA A 38 -2.12 -16.23 -5.08
CA ALA A 38 -2.20 -17.67 -5.20
C ALA A 38 -2.95 -18.33 -4.02
N LEU A 39 -2.69 -17.88 -2.81
CA LEU A 39 -3.41 -18.36 -1.63
C LEU A 39 -4.88 -17.95 -1.63
N GLU A 40 -5.21 -16.73 -2.08
CA GLU A 40 -6.61 -16.31 -2.23
C GLU A 40 -7.37 -17.19 -3.21
N ILE A 41 -6.76 -17.55 -4.35
CA ILE A 41 -7.36 -18.47 -5.31
C ILE A 41 -7.68 -19.80 -4.64
N LEU A 42 -6.72 -20.44 -3.96
CA LEU A 42 -6.96 -21.72 -3.27
C LEU A 42 -8.05 -21.62 -2.22
N GLN A 43 -8.09 -20.52 -1.47
CA GLN A 43 -9.10 -20.30 -0.43
C GLN A 43 -10.49 -20.07 -1.01
N SER A 44 -10.57 -19.43 -2.20
CA SER A 44 -11.83 -19.32 -2.93
C SER A 44 -12.38 -20.69 -3.34
N GLU A 45 -11.51 -21.64 -3.73
CA GLU A 45 -11.91 -23.01 -4.05
C GLU A 45 -12.49 -23.78 -2.86
N ILE A 46 -11.90 -23.61 -1.67
CA ILE A 46 -12.37 -24.29 -0.45
C ILE A 46 -13.47 -23.51 0.30
N LYS A 47 -13.90 -22.38 -0.23
CA LYS A 47 -14.88 -21.44 0.37
C LYS A 47 -14.48 -20.96 1.76
N GLN A 48 -13.23 -20.61 1.94
CA GLN A 48 -12.74 -20.20 3.24
C GLN A 48 -11.80 -19.01 3.07
N PRO A 49 -12.25 -17.76 3.36
CA PRO A 49 -11.40 -16.59 3.23
C PRO A 49 -10.21 -16.67 4.18
N PHE A 50 -9.15 -15.99 3.82
CA PHE A 50 -7.99 -15.82 4.68
C PHE A 50 -8.42 -15.17 6.00
N PHE A 51 -7.68 -15.44 7.08
CA PHE A 51 -8.01 -14.83 8.38
C PHE A 51 -7.69 -13.34 8.42
N THR A 52 -6.81 -12.87 7.54
CA THR A 52 -6.44 -11.47 7.39
C THR A 52 -6.18 -11.13 5.93
N GLN A 53 -6.36 -9.88 5.54
CA GLN A 53 -5.93 -9.35 4.24
C GLN A 53 -4.70 -8.44 4.36
N ASN A 54 -4.03 -8.47 5.51
CA ASN A 54 -2.84 -7.65 5.72
C ASN A 54 -1.63 -8.24 5.02
N GLN A 55 -0.86 -7.36 4.45
CA GLN A 55 0.46 -7.64 3.91
C GLN A 55 1.44 -6.60 4.48
N PRO A 56 2.66 -7.01 4.77
CA PRO A 56 3.28 -8.32 4.58
C PRO A 56 2.94 -9.32 5.69
N MET A 57 3.19 -10.60 5.43
CA MET A 57 3.12 -11.68 6.41
C MET A 57 4.44 -12.43 6.50
N SER A 58 4.72 -13.05 7.65
CA SER A 58 5.83 -13.99 7.76
C SER A 58 5.53 -15.31 7.08
N ILE A 59 6.58 -16.04 6.67
CA ILE A 59 6.48 -17.42 6.16
C ILE A 59 5.70 -18.30 7.15
N GLY A 60 5.96 -18.17 8.45
CA GLY A 60 5.27 -18.93 9.48
C GLY A 60 3.77 -18.65 9.55
N GLN A 61 3.35 -17.39 9.41
CA GLN A 61 1.93 -17.06 9.30
C GLN A 61 1.30 -17.67 8.05
N MET A 62 1.99 -17.65 6.92
CA MET A 62 1.49 -18.28 5.70
C MET A 62 1.38 -19.79 5.83
N LYS A 63 2.43 -20.46 6.32
CA LYS A 63 2.42 -21.91 6.58
C LYS A 63 1.26 -22.30 7.50
N PHE A 64 1.02 -21.51 8.56
CA PHE A 64 -0.07 -21.76 9.52
C PHE A 64 -1.44 -21.88 8.84
N HIS A 65 -1.70 -21.07 7.81
CA HIS A 65 -2.95 -21.11 7.06
C HIS A 65 -2.92 -22.11 5.91
N PHE A 66 -1.81 -22.18 5.20
CA PHE A 66 -1.61 -23.10 4.08
C PHE A 66 -1.83 -24.56 4.51
N ASN A 67 -1.31 -24.94 5.66
CA ASN A 67 -1.44 -26.29 6.22
C ASN A 67 -2.88 -26.71 6.59
N LYS A 68 -3.82 -25.76 6.58
CA LYS A 68 -5.25 -26.04 6.80
C LYS A 68 -6.01 -26.33 5.50
N ILE A 69 -5.36 -26.20 4.35
CA ILE A 69 -5.95 -26.48 3.04
C ILE A 69 -5.80 -27.97 2.75
N ASP A 70 -6.93 -28.65 2.53
CA ASP A 70 -6.92 -30.05 2.09
C ASP A 70 -6.71 -30.10 0.57
N GLU A 71 -5.53 -30.54 0.12
CA GLU A 71 -5.15 -30.67 -1.27
C GLU A 71 -6.16 -31.52 -2.07
N ASN A 72 -6.75 -32.55 -1.45
CA ASN A 72 -7.70 -33.43 -2.12
C ASN A 72 -9.02 -32.75 -2.47
N SER A 73 -9.34 -31.61 -1.83
CA SER A 73 -10.56 -30.84 -2.08
C SER A 73 -10.42 -29.87 -3.27
N LEU A 74 -9.19 -29.71 -3.79
CA LEU A 74 -8.85 -28.77 -4.84
C LEU A 74 -9.06 -29.36 -6.25
N SER A 75 -9.28 -28.48 -7.22
CA SER A 75 -9.24 -28.83 -8.65
C SER A 75 -7.82 -29.25 -9.09
N ASP A 76 -7.68 -29.79 -10.30
CA ASP A 76 -6.36 -30.16 -10.83
C ASP A 76 -5.43 -28.95 -10.94
N SER A 77 -5.94 -27.77 -11.36
CA SER A 77 -5.20 -26.52 -11.35
C SER A 77 -4.89 -26.05 -9.91
N GLY A 78 -5.84 -26.25 -8.99
CA GLY A 78 -5.64 -25.99 -7.56
C GLY A 78 -4.51 -26.81 -6.95
N LYS A 79 -4.42 -28.09 -7.28
CA LYS A 79 -3.31 -28.95 -6.82
C LYS A 79 -1.96 -28.50 -7.37
N LYS A 80 -1.89 -28.10 -8.64
CA LYS A 80 -0.64 -27.52 -9.20
C LYS A 80 -0.24 -26.24 -8.48
N LEU A 81 -1.21 -25.36 -8.23
CA LEU A 81 -0.97 -24.11 -7.51
C LEU A 81 -0.56 -24.38 -6.05
N TYR A 82 -1.20 -25.35 -5.38
CA TYR A 82 -0.84 -25.80 -4.04
C TYR A 82 0.63 -26.26 -4.00
N GLN A 83 1.05 -27.12 -4.92
CA GLN A 83 2.43 -27.60 -4.98
C GLN A 83 3.44 -26.47 -5.26
N LYS A 84 3.06 -25.48 -6.10
CA LYS A 84 3.90 -24.30 -6.35
C LYS A 84 4.09 -23.46 -5.07
N ILE A 85 3.02 -23.26 -4.28
CA ILE A 85 3.07 -22.56 -3.00
C ILE A 85 3.85 -23.38 -1.96
N GLU A 86 3.60 -24.68 -1.87
CA GLU A 86 4.32 -25.59 -0.97
C GLU A 86 5.83 -25.53 -1.21
N ASN A 87 6.25 -25.64 -2.48
CA ASN A 87 7.64 -25.48 -2.84
C ASN A 87 8.23 -24.14 -2.39
N PHE A 88 7.50 -23.04 -2.60
CA PHE A 88 7.94 -21.72 -2.15
C PHE A 88 8.05 -21.61 -0.62
N LEU A 89 7.10 -22.17 0.12
CA LEU A 89 7.09 -22.05 1.59
C LEU A 89 8.12 -22.95 2.28
N TYR A 90 8.39 -24.13 1.73
CA TYR A 90 9.17 -25.18 2.43
C TYR A 90 10.56 -25.39 1.84
N HIS A 91 10.87 -24.82 0.69
CA HIS A 91 12.20 -24.91 0.09
C HIS A 91 12.82 -23.51 0.00
N SER A 92 14.10 -23.39 0.29
CA SER A 92 14.85 -22.16 0.11
C SER A 92 16.22 -22.45 -0.50
N ASP A 93 16.75 -21.46 -1.21
CA ASP A 93 18.08 -21.50 -1.83
C ASP A 93 19.14 -20.83 -0.93
N ASP A 94 19.08 -21.03 0.40
CA ASP A 94 20.00 -20.40 1.34
C ASP A 94 21.43 -20.90 1.20
N PHE A 95 22.40 -19.99 1.30
CA PHE A 95 23.81 -20.25 1.08
C PHE A 95 24.54 -21.07 2.15
N LEU A 96 24.11 -20.99 3.39
CA LEU A 96 24.72 -21.69 4.52
C LEU A 96 23.66 -22.31 5.41
N PRO A 97 23.35 -23.59 5.24
CA PRO A 97 22.42 -24.28 6.12
C PRO A 97 23.17 -24.86 7.31
N THR A 98 23.47 -24.06 8.31
CA THR A 98 23.65 -24.61 9.65
C THR A 98 22.30 -24.57 10.38
N GLN A 99 22.09 -25.43 11.35
CA GLN A 99 20.83 -25.41 12.13
C GLN A 99 20.62 -24.07 12.85
N ASP A 100 21.67 -23.31 13.11
CA ASP A 100 21.66 -22.12 13.96
C ASP A 100 21.83 -20.79 13.21
N LEU A 101 22.45 -20.81 12.03
CA LEU A 101 22.73 -19.59 11.25
C LEU A 101 22.47 -19.81 9.76
N ARG A 102 21.70 -18.95 9.17
CA ARG A 102 21.42 -18.90 7.73
C ARG A 102 21.91 -17.56 7.17
N LEU A 103 22.53 -17.62 6.04
CA LEU A 103 22.92 -16.43 5.28
C LEU A 103 22.43 -16.59 3.85
N PHE A 104 21.69 -15.62 3.38
CA PHE A 104 21.32 -15.49 1.97
C PHE A 104 21.82 -14.15 1.47
N ALA A 105 22.36 -14.14 0.26
CA ALA A 105 22.62 -12.92 -0.48
C ALA A 105 22.44 -13.21 -1.97
N ASN A 106 21.96 -12.23 -2.70
CA ASN A 106 21.78 -12.32 -4.15
C ASN A 106 22.20 -11.00 -4.80
N LEU A 107 22.34 -11.01 -6.10
CA LEU A 107 22.51 -9.82 -6.91
C LEU A 107 21.49 -9.89 -8.05
N THR A 108 20.57 -8.96 -8.07
CA THR A 108 19.54 -8.87 -9.09
C THR A 108 19.76 -7.61 -9.92
N ALA A 109 19.87 -7.76 -11.23
CA ALA A 109 19.91 -6.67 -12.19
C ALA A 109 18.52 -6.51 -12.83
N SER A 110 17.99 -5.29 -12.83
CA SER A 110 16.65 -4.98 -13.33
C SER A 110 16.66 -3.77 -14.28
N PRO A 111 17.25 -3.91 -15.49
CA PRO A 111 17.16 -2.84 -16.48
C PRO A 111 15.72 -2.63 -16.95
N GLU A 112 15.32 -1.36 -17.06
CA GLU A 112 13.97 -0.95 -17.44
C GLU A 112 14.00 0.20 -18.43
N ILE A 113 13.03 0.18 -19.36
CA ILE A 113 12.77 1.25 -20.32
C ILE A 113 11.31 1.67 -20.17
N TYR A 114 11.10 2.96 -20.14
CA TYR A 114 9.79 3.59 -20.05
C TYR A 114 9.62 4.66 -21.15
N LEU A 115 8.52 4.58 -21.88
CA LEU A 115 8.22 5.46 -22.99
C LEU A 115 6.80 6.01 -22.85
N LYS A 116 6.63 7.31 -23.12
CA LYS A 116 5.34 8.00 -23.20
C LYS A 116 5.19 8.65 -24.58
N SER A 117 4.01 8.59 -25.12
CA SER A 117 3.66 9.28 -26.37
C SER A 117 3.22 10.73 -26.17
N ASN A 118 2.79 11.09 -24.96
CA ASN A 118 2.29 12.41 -24.61
C ASN A 118 2.77 12.78 -23.19
N GLU A 119 3.47 13.89 -23.06
CA GLU A 119 4.01 14.39 -21.81
C GLU A 119 2.94 14.79 -20.78
N ASN A 120 1.72 15.07 -21.25
CA ASN A 120 0.62 15.51 -20.40
C ASN A 120 -0.17 14.38 -19.75
N ILE A 121 0.02 13.11 -20.15
CA ILE A 121 -0.63 11.99 -19.45
C ILE A 121 0.10 11.65 -18.16
N PRO A 122 -0.62 11.26 -17.09
CA PRO A 122 0.00 10.86 -15.83
C PRO A 122 0.80 9.57 -15.99
N LEU A 123 1.76 9.34 -15.11
CA LEU A 123 2.46 8.06 -14.99
C LEU A 123 1.54 7.00 -14.36
N SER A 124 1.68 5.76 -14.81
CA SER A 124 1.05 4.65 -14.10
C SER A 124 1.75 4.37 -12.78
N PHE A 125 1.00 3.91 -11.77
CA PHE A 125 1.54 3.62 -10.45
C PHE A 125 2.60 2.51 -10.43
N ASP A 126 2.47 1.52 -11.29
CA ASP A 126 3.41 0.38 -11.36
C ASP A 126 4.84 0.81 -11.71
N TYR A 127 4.98 1.92 -12.40
CA TYR A 127 6.29 2.43 -12.81
C TYR A 127 7.17 2.86 -11.64
N TYR A 128 6.61 3.49 -10.62
CA TYR A 128 7.35 3.99 -9.47
C TYR A 128 8.02 2.91 -8.62
N LEU A 129 7.59 1.66 -8.76
CA LEU A 129 8.07 0.54 -7.95
C LEU A 129 9.38 -0.08 -8.49
N ASN A 130 9.75 0.16 -9.77
CA ASN A 130 10.79 -0.57 -10.48
C ASN A 130 12.03 0.27 -10.83
N ASN A 131 12.35 1.26 -10.02
CA ASN A 131 13.42 2.22 -10.34
C ASN A 131 14.86 1.70 -10.11
N ARG A 132 15.01 0.50 -9.56
CA ARG A 132 16.28 -0.06 -9.12
C ARG A 132 16.97 -0.75 -10.27
N PHE A 133 18.22 -0.35 -10.59
CA PHE A 133 19.02 -1.05 -11.59
C PHE A 133 19.68 -2.31 -11.03
N LEU A 134 20.26 -2.23 -9.83
CA LEU A 134 20.84 -3.36 -9.12
C LEU A 134 20.26 -3.44 -7.72
N THR A 135 19.88 -4.63 -7.29
CA THR A 135 19.44 -4.90 -5.92
C THR A 135 20.27 -6.02 -5.32
N ILE A 136 20.69 -5.83 -4.08
CA ILE A 136 21.50 -6.78 -3.30
C ILE A 136 20.73 -7.10 -2.01
N PRO A 137 19.81 -8.06 -2.02
CA PRO A 137 19.19 -8.53 -0.80
C PRO A 137 20.20 -9.32 0.03
N ILE A 138 20.25 -9.03 1.32
CA ILE A 138 21.06 -9.77 2.30
C ILE A 138 20.12 -10.17 3.44
N LEU A 139 20.08 -11.47 3.74
CA LEU A 139 19.26 -12.03 4.80
C LEU A 139 20.12 -12.82 5.76
N PHE A 140 19.95 -12.56 7.05
CA PHE A 140 20.49 -13.35 8.14
C PHE A 140 19.35 -13.99 8.91
N GLY A 141 19.36 -15.31 9.06
CA GLY A 141 18.45 -16.06 9.90
C GLY A 141 19.20 -16.67 11.07
N PHE A 142 18.67 -16.52 12.28
CA PHE A 142 19.20 -17.13 13.50
C PHE A 142 18.18 -18.15 13.99
N SER A 143 18.50 -19.44 13.75
CA SER A 143 17.54 -20.51 13.97
C SER A 143 16.22 -20.21 13.22
N ASP A 144 15.07 -20.72 13.70
CA ASP A 144 13.74 -20.40 13.14
C ASP A 144 13.06 -19.21 13.84
N TYR A 145 13.79 -18.47 14.69
CA TYR A 145 13.20 -17.47 15.59
C TYR A 145 13.47 -16.03 15.19
N ILE A 146 14.56 -15.75 14.47
CA ILE A 146 14.95 -14.39 14.13
C ILE A 146 15.37 -14.33 12.67
N THR A 147 14.88 -13.34 11.95
CA THR A 147 15.36 -12.97 10.63
C THR A 147 15.69 -11.47 10.61
N ILE A 148 16.82 -11.13 10.00
CA ILE A 148 17.19 -9.75 9.66
C ILE A 148 17.44 -9.73 8.17
N GLN A 149 16.76 -8.83 7.46
CA GLN A 149 16.93 -8.66 6.02
C GLN A 149 17.10 -7.20 5.67
N SER A 150 17.90 -6.95 4.64
CA SER A 150 18.08 -5.62 4.07
C SER A 150 18.38 -5.71 2.58
N ASP A 151 17.68 -4.92 1.79
CA ASP A 151 17.87 -4.80 0.35
C ASP A 151 18.64 -3.51 0.05
N PHE A 152 19.94 -3.65 -0.26
CA PHE A 152 20.70 -2.54 -0.78
C PHE A 152 20.48 -2.41 -2.28
N PHE A 153 20.44 -1.20 -2.80
CA PHE A 153 20.25 -1.04 -4.22
C PHE A 153 21.04 0.14 -4.81
N VAL A 154 21.30 0.03 -6.09
CA VAL A 154 21.90 1.07 -6.91
C VAL A 154 20.86 1.53 -7.92
N ALA A 155 20.62 2.83 -7.98
CA ALA A 155 19.67 3.44 -8.89
C ALA A 155 20.23 4.73 -9.47
N LYS A 156 19.61 5.24 -10.53
CA LYS A 156 19.84 6.63 -10.94
C LYS A 156 19.44 7.56 -9.82
N ASN A 157 20.19 8.67 -9.70
CA ASN A 157 19.81 9.73 -8.79
C ASN A 157 18.35 10.13 -9.03
N TYR A 158 17.59 10.17 -7.96
CA TYR A 158 16.13 10.28 -7.91
C TYR A 158 15.58 11.64 -8.37
N SER A 159 16.40 12.54 -8.92
CA SER A 159 15.93 13.78 -9.54
C SER A 159 14.89 13.55 -10.65
N ALA A 160 14.49 12.33 -10.80
CA ALA A 160 13.73 11.88 -11.91
C ALA A 160 12.57 10.98 -11.50
N ILE A 161 11.68 11.46 -10.70
CA ILE A 161 10.30 11.15 -10.97
C ILE A 161 10.01 11.90 -12.26
N HIS A 162 10.27 11.24 -13.35
CA HIS A 162 10.13 11.81 -14.68
C HIS A 162 8.66 11.77 -15.04
N GLU A 163 7.87 12.60 -14.40
CA GLU A 163 6.44 12.70 -14.66
C GLU A 163 6.14 12.88 -16.14
N ASN A 164 7.09 13.45 -16.90
CA ASN A 164 6.82 13.97 -18.23
C ASN A 164 7.80 13.53 -19.32
N SER A 165 8.65 12.53 -19.12
CA SER A 165 9.62 12.17 -20.15
C SER A 165 9.86 10.67 -20.26
N ASN A 166 10.39 10.25 -21.40
CA ASN A 166 10.92 8.89 -21.57
C ASN A 166 12.06 8.65 -20.61
N PHE A 167 12.09 7.46 -20.02
CA PHE A 167 13.02 7.12 -18.96
C PHE A 167 13.64 5.73 -19.14
N THR A 168 14.82 5.57 -18.59
CA THR A 168 15.42 4.27 -18.32
C THR A 168 16.21 4.34 -17.02
N ASN A 169 16.20 3.28 -16.23
CA ASN A 169 17.04 3.14 -15.05
C ASN A 169 18.46 2.63 -15.40
N ILE A 170 18.72 2.30 -16.66
CA ILE A 170 20.03 1.87 -17.14
C ILE A 170 21.03 3.03 -17.04
N PRO A 171 22.25 2.78 -16.51
CA PRO A 171 23.28 3.80 -16.43
C PRO A 171 23.83 4.23 -17.77
N TYR A 172 23.90 5.54 -17.98
CA TYR A 172 24.69 6.11 -19.06
C TYR A 172 25.93 6.78 -18.50
N ALA A 173 26.95 6.95 -19.34
CA ALA A 173 28.23 7.56 -18.94
C ALA A 173 28.10 8.97 -18.34
N SER A 174 27.02 9.70 -18.63
CA SER A 174 26.74 11.04 -18.13
C SER A 174 25.85 11.09 -16.88
N ASN A 175 25.33 9.95 -16.39
CA ASN A 175 24.40 9.90 -15.28
C ASN A 175 25.10 9.39 -14.02
N HIS A 176 24.84 10.08 -12.91
CA HIS A 176 25.33 9.66 -11.62
C HIS A 176 24.48 8.52 -11.06
N PHE A 177 25.16 7.51 -10.57
CA PHE A 177 24.55 6.47 -9.73
C PHE A 177 24.76 6.83 -8.29
N ASP A 178 23.70 6.63 -7.53
CA ASP A 178 23.78 6.67 -6.10
C ASP A 178 23.47 5.29 -5.52
N PHE A 179 24.15 4.99 -4.43
CA PHE A 179 23.87 3.85 -3.59
C PHE A 179 22.83 4.30 -2.57
N TYR A 180 21.70 3.64 -2.57
CA TYR A 180 20.58 4.03 -1.70
C TYR A 180 20.45 3.13 -0.49
N PHE A 181 19.97 3.72 0.59
CA PHE A 181 19.50 2.98 1.75
C PHE A 181 18.31 2.10 1.38
N PRO A 182 18.20 0.94 2.03
CA PRO A 182 17.17 -0.02 1.70
C PRO A 182 15.76 0.56 1.91
N THR A 183 14.89 0.30 0.94
CA THR A 183 13.44 0.53 1.08
C THR A 183 12.74 -0.69 1.64
N PHE A 184 13.41 -1.84 1.67
CA PHE A 184 12.97 -3.07 2.31
C PHE A 184 14.09 -3.54 3.24
N SER A 185 13.90 -3.28 4.55
CA SER A 185 14.87 -3.64 5.58
C SER A 185 14.13 -3.86 6.89
N TYR A 186 14.26 -5.04 7.48
CA TYR A 186 13.54 -5.37 8.70
C TYR A 186 14.29 -6.35 9.58
N GLY A 187 13.92 -6.35 10.87
CA GLY A 187 14.14 -7.44 11.80
C GLY A 187 12.82 -8.06 12.20
N SER A 188 12.76 -9.37 12.28
CA SER A 188 11.55 -10.11 12.65
C SER A 188 11.84 -11.25 13.61
N THR A 189 10.85 -11.56 14.44
CA THR A 189 10.86 -12.71 15.36
C THR A 189 9.47 -13.29 15.51
N GLY A 190 9.35 -14.52 15.93
CA GLY A 190 8.04 -15.15 16.12
C GLY A 190 8.10 -16.54 16.71
N LEU A 191 6.96 -16.96 17.24
CA LEU A 191 6.69 -18.31 17.74
C LEU A 191 5.43 -18.82 17.05
N PHE A 192 5.53 -19.98 16.43
CA PHE A 192 4.47 -20.59 15.63
C PHE A 192 4.13 -21.97 16.19
N PHE A 193 2.92 -22.10 16.69
CA PHE A 193 2.39 -23.34 17.25
C PHE A 193 1.27 -23.87 16.36
N GLU A 194 0.82 -25.07 16.60
CA GLU A 194 -0.22 -25.73 15.79
C GLU A 194 -1.54 -24.93 15.72
N ASN A 195 -1.96 -24.31 16.82
CA ASN A 195 -3.26 -23.65 16.95
C ASN A 195 -3.20 -22.13 17.09
N TRP A 196 -2.03 -21.55 17.31
CA TRP A 196 -1.84 -20.12 17.44
C TRP A 196 -0.38 -19.73 17.19
N GLY A 197 -0.14 -18.46 16.96
CA GLY A 197 1.21 -17.92 16.83
C GLY A 197 1.28 -16.47 17.29
N ILE A 198 2.50 -16.03 17.52
CA ILE A 198 2.85 -14.64 17.77
C ILE A 198 4.01 -14.26 16.86
N SER A 199 3.94 -13.10 16.23
CA SER A 199 5.03 -12.57 15.43
C SER A 199 5.20 -11.08 15.66
N PHE A 200 6.45 -10.65 15.60
CA PHE A 200 6.83 -9.25 15.66
C PHE A 200 7.81 -8.98 14.53
N HIS A 201 7.61 -7.86 13.85
CA HIS A 201 8.61 -7.33 12.93
C HIS A 201 8.66 -5.81 13.02
N MET A 202 9.81 -5.26 12.70
CA MET A 202 10.05 -3.83 12.65
C MET A 202 11.04 -3.52 11.55
N GLY A 203 10.74 -2.50 10.77
CA GLY A 203 11.64 -2.03 9.72
C GLY A 203 10.94 -1.17 8.68
N LYS A 204 11.68 -0.88 7.62
CA LYS A 204 11.18 -0.15 6.44
C LYS A 204 10.69 -1.16 5.41
N GLN A 205 9.39 -1.19 5.16
CA GLN A 205 8.77 -2.13 4.23
C GLN A 205 7.37 -1.66 3.82
N GLY A 206 6.85 -2.20 2.71
CA GLY A 206 5.48 -1.91 2.29
C GLY A 206 4.45 -2.57 3.20
N MET A 207 3.46 -1.80 3.63
CA MET A 207 2.29 -2.31 4.34
C MET A 207 1.04 -2.07 3.49
N GLN A 208 0.15 -3.05 3.44
CA GLN A 208 -1.16 -2.94 2.79
C GLN A 208 -2.21 -3.60 3.68
N LEU A 209 -3.28 -2.88 3.97
CA LEU A 209 -4.45 -3.38 4.71
C LEU A 209 -5.64 -3.49 3.75
N GLY A 210 -6.02 -4.72 3.44
CA GLY A 210 -7.00 -5.04 2.40
C GLY A 210 -6.35 -5.41 1.06
N ASN A 211 -6.71 -6.58 0.52
CA ASN A 211 -6.20 -7.07 -0.76
C ASN A 211 -7.18 -6.73 -1.89
N THR A 212 -6.85 -5.74 -2.69
CA THR A 212 -7.66 -5.12 -3.72
C THR A 212 -6.85 -4.89 -4.99
N LYS A 213 -7.48 -4.72 -6.13
CA LYS A 213 -6.79 -4.49 -7.42
C LYS A 213 -6.60 -2.99 -7.71
N LEU A 214 -7.49 -2.13 -7.20
CA LEU A 214 -7.37 -0.66 -7.31
C LEU A 214 -6.43 -0.02 -6.28
N GLY A 215 -5.90 -0.81 -5.35
CA GLY A 215 -5.24 -0.31 -4.14
C GLY A 215 -6.23 -0.08 -3.00
N SER A 216 -5.78 -0.27 -1.76
CA SER A 216 -6.64 -0.19 -0.59
C SER A 216 -6.95 1.23 -0.18
N ILE A 217 -8.22 1.52 0.10
CA ILE A 217 -8.62 2.81 0.72
C ILE A 217 -8.24 2.88 2.19
N VAL A 218 -7.86 1.76 2.82
CA VAL A 218 -7.54 1.71 4.25
C VAL A 218 -6.09 2.09 4.51
N TYR A 219 -5.17 1.36 3.92
CA TYR A 219 -3.74 1.63 3.96
C TYR A 219 -3.11 0.96 2.74
N ASN A 220 -2.38 1.71 1.96
CA ASN A 220 -1.86 1.23 0.69
C ASN A 220 -0.37 1.54 0.53
N ASN A 221 0.34 0.59 -0.06
CA ASN A 221 1.75 0.70 -0.39
C ASN A 221 1.92 1.09 -1.87
N THR A 222 1.42 2.25 -2.26
CA THR A 222 1.40 2.63 -3.68
C THR A 222 2.76 3.12 -4.17
N PHE A 223 3.47 3.91 -3.36
CA PHE A 223 4.65 4.62 -3.82
C PHE A 223 5.84 4.53 -2.87
N GLU A 224 5.62 4.68 -1.58
CA GLU A 224 6.65 4.72 -0.57
C GLU A 224 6.45 3.64 0.50
N THR A 225 7.56 3.22 1.08
CA THR A 225 7.55 2.33 2.24
C THR A 225 7.71 3.16 3.50
N ASP A 226 6.89 2.88 4.50
CA ASP A 226 7.00 3.50 5.81
C ASP A 226 7.92 2.67 6.72
N PHE A 227 8.48 3.32 7.73
CA PHE A 227 9.12 2.61 8.82
C PHE A 227 8.06 2.27 9.86
N TYR A 228 7.81 1.00 10.09
CA TYR A 228 6.79 0.57 11.04
C TYR A 228 7.16 -0.69 11.80
N SER A 229 6.44 -0.93 12.88
CA SER A 229 6.46 -2.18 13.62
C SER A 229 5.08 -2.80 13.66
N GLU A 230 4.99 -4.11 13.56
CA GLU A 230 3.78 -4.89 13.80
C GLU A 230 4.04 -5.95 14.85
N LEU A 231 3.21 -5.98 15.88
CA LEU A 231 3.04 -7.11 16.79
C LEU A 231 1.71 -7.78 16.47
N SER A 232 1.72 -9.07 16.17
CA SER A 232 0.49 -9.81 15.90
C SER A 232 0.41 -11.10 16.70
N ILE A 233 -0.79 -11.39 17.21
CA ILE A 233 -1.16 -12.66 17.85
C ILE A 233 -2.29 -13.24 17.03
N PHE A 234 -2.17 -14.48 16.60
CA PHE A 234 -3.13 -15.06 15.67
C PHE A 234 -3.44 -16.53 15.99
N SER A 235 -4.62 -16.93 15.61
CA SER A 235 -5.13 -18.28 15.63
C SER A 235 -5.85 -18.57 14.31
N GLU A 236 -6.50 -19.72 14.20
CA GLU A 236 -7.23 -20.07 12.97
C GLU A 236 -8.35 -19.08 12.61
N ARG A 237 -8.98 -18.43 13.61
CA ARG A 237 -10.18 -17.58 13.40
C ARG A 237 -10.03 -16.17 13.90
N LEU A 238 -8.96 -15.85 14.57
CA LEU A 238 -8.76 -14.55 15.19
C LEU A 238 -7.31 -14.10 15.01
N LYS A 239 -7.10 -12.86 14.59
CA LYS A 239 -5.82 -12.17 14.64
C LYS A 239 -6.02 -10.81 15.28
N TYR A 240 -5.19 -10.47 16.24
CA TYR A 240 -5.03 -9.11 16.72
C TYR A 240 -3.66 -8.59 16.23
N SER A 241 -3.64 -7.39 15.69
CA SER A 241 -2.42 -6.70 15.28
C SER A 241 -2.36 -5.31 15.88
N LEU A 242 -1.20 -4.96 16.37
CA LEU A 242 -0.82 -3.61 16.76
C LEU A 242 0.25 -3.12 15.78
N ASN A 243 -0.06 -2.09 15.01
CA ASN A 243 0.87 -1.45 14.09
C ASN A 243 1.20 -0.03 14.56
N VAL A 244 2.46 0.34 14.47
CA VAL A 244 2.91 1.72 14.67
C VAL A 244 3.79 2.11 13.50
N SER A 245 3.33 3.07 12.70
CA SER A 245 4.05 3.58 11.54
C SER A 245 4.52 5.00 11.80
N GLN A 246 5.81 5.25 11.57
CA GLN A 246 6.34 6.60 11.53
C GLN A 246 6.13 7.18 10.13
N ILE A 247 5.16 8.07 10.01
CA ILE A 247 4.78 8.69 8.73
C ILE A 247 5.74 9.82 8.37
N ASP A 248 6.09 10.65 9.35
CA ASP A 248 7.06 11.72 9.23
C ASP A 248 7.78 11.94 10.56
N ASN A 249 8.66 12.95 10.63
CA ASN A 249 9.30 13.33 11.88
C ASN A 249 8.23 13.74 12.90
N GLU A 250 8.29 13.13 14.10
CA GLU A 250 7.30 13.35 15.18
C GLU A 250 5.84 13.05 14.76
N THR A 251 5.62 12.31 13.68
CA THR A 251 4.27 11.94 13.22
C THR A 251 4.12 10.43 13.17
N PHE A 252 3.28 9.89 14.06
CA PHE A 252 3.08 8.46 14.22
C PHE A 252 1.61 8.08 14.00
N LEU A 253 1.39 7.05 13.18
CA LEU A 253 0.11 6.39 13.03
C LEU A 253 0.10 5.10 13.85
N TYR A 254 -0.79 5.04 14.83
CA TYR A 254 -1.07 3.86 15.64
C TYR A 254 -2.32 3.18 15.11
N LEU A 255 -2.27 1.87 14.88
CA LEU A 255 -3.42 1.10 14.40
C LEU A 255 -3.59 -0.15 15.27
N HIS A 256 -4.79 -0.34 15.80
CA HIS A 256 -5.24 -1.59 16.39
C HIS A 256 -6.18 -2.27 15.41
N GLN A 257 -5.92 -3.53 15.13
CA GLN A 257 -6.73 -4.30 14.20
C GLN A 257 -7.14 -5.63 14.81
N LEU A 258 -8.42 -5.93 14.67
CA LEU A 258 -8.99 -7.22 15.03
C LEU A 258 -9.57 -7.87 13.79
N ASP A 259 -8.93 -8.93 13.30
CA ASP A 259 -9.45 -9.79 12.26
C ASP A 259 -10.18 -10.97 12.87
N THR A 260 -11.35 -11.29 12.36
CA THR A 260 -12.13 -12.44 12.81
C THR A 260 -12.78 -13.17 11.64
N ARG A 261 -12.89 -14.49 11.78
CA ARG A 261 -13.63 -15.34 10.84
C ARG A 261 -14.80 -16.01 11.58
N PRO A 262 -15.92 -15.28 11.77
CA PRO A 262 -17.08 -15.75 12.54
C PRO A 262 -17.80 -16.92 11.87
N ALA A 263 -17.71 -17.04 10.54
CA ALA A 263 -18.20 -18.19 9.79
C ALA A 263 -17.12 -18.73 8.84
N LYS A 264 -17.26 -19.98 8.40
CA LYS A 264 -16.26 -20.64 7.54
C LYS A 264 -15.98 -19.80 6.27
N ASN A 265 -16.99 -19.18 5.70
CA ASN A 265 -16.96 -18.47 4.43
C ASN A 265 -17.04 -16.95 4.58
N PHE A 266 -16.90 -16.41 5.79
CA PHE A 266 -16.98 -14.98 6.05
C PHE A 266 -15.87 -14.51 7.01
N ARG A 267 -15.20 -13.44 6.64
CA ARG A 267 -14.19 -12.73 7.44
C ARG A 267 -14.60 -11.27 7.62
N LEU A 268 -14.33 -10.72 8.79
CA LEU A 268 -14.50 -9.32 9.13
C LEU A 268 -13.26 -8.81 9.86
N SER A 269 -12.85 -7.61 9.56
CA SER A 269 -11.78 -6.89 10.24
C SER A 269 -12.26 -5.52 10.68
N VAL A 270 -11.91 -5.15 11.90
CA VAL A 270 -12.13 -3.82 12.46
C VAL A 270 -10.76 -3.21 12.74
N ILE A 271 -10.55 -2.00 12.25
CA ILE A 271 -9.30 -1.26 12.38
C ILE A 271 -9.62 0.08 13.00
N GLU A 272 -9.03 0.35 14.15
CA GLU A 272 -9.08 1.65 14.81
C GLU A 272 -7.68 2.25 14.86
N GLY A 273 -7.55 3.55 14.60
CA GLY A 273 -6.28 4.22 14.59
C GLY A 273 -6.33 5.68 15.00
N SER A 274 -5.15 6.19 15.29
CA SER A 274 -4.88 7.61 15.49
C SER A 274 -3.56 7.99 14.89
N LEU A 275 -3.56 9.02 14.04
CA LEU A 275 -2.36 9.71 13.62
C LEU A 275 -2.11 10.87 14.60
N LEU A 276 -0.93 10.91 15.18
CA LEU A 276 -0.52 11.94 16.12
C LEU A 276 0.70 12.68 15.59
N ASN A 277 0.63 13.99 15.55
CA ASN A 277 1.80 14.85 15.36
C ASN A 277 2.38 15.21 16.74
N SER A 278 3.08 14.26 17.32
CA SER A 278 3.71 14.37 18.64
C SER A 278 4.82 13.34 18.81
N ALA A 279 5.62 13.46 19.87
CA ALA A 279 6.57 12.43 20.27
C ALA A 279 5.87 11.07 20.45
N PHE A 280 6.63 9.98 20.29
CA PHE A 280 6.12 8.61 20.46
C PHE A 280 5.46 8.41 21.83
N GLN A 281 4.25 7.84 21.85
CA GLN A 281 3.44 7.70 23.05
C GLN A 281 3.10 6.24 23.33
N LEU A 282 3.63 5.70 24.43
CA LEU A 282 3.43 4.32 24.87
C LEU A 282 1.97 3.96 25.16
N ARG A 283 1.14 4.92 25.56
CA ARG A 283 -0.27 4.67 25.91
C ARG A 283 -1.08 4.10 24.74
N TYR A 284 -0.75 4.48 23.51
CA TYR A 284 -1.41 3.97 22.29
C TYR A 284 -1.00 2.54 21.93
N LEU A 285 -0.12 1.91 22.68
CA LEU A 285 0.19 0.49 22.56
C LEU A 285 -0.72 -0.41 23.41
N ASN A 286 -1.60 0.17 24.22
CA ASN A 286 -2.52 -0.61 25.04
C ASN A 286 -3.64 -1.21 24.16
N PRO A 287 -3.74 -2.54 24.04
CA PRO A 287 -4.69 -3.20 23.14
C PRO A 287 -6.17 -3.02 23.50
N PHE A 288 -6.46 -2.54 24.71
CA PHE A 288 -7.83 -2.28 25.20
C PHE A 288 -8.20 -0.80 25.17
N MET A 289 -7.33 0.04 24.63
CA MET A 289 -7.57 1.46 24.51
C MET A 289 -8.46 1.76 23.30
N ILE A 290 -9.48 2.58 23.50
CA ILE A 290 -10.24 3.19 22.41
C ILE A 290 -9.58 4.54 22.09
N MET A 291 -8.79 4.57 21.04
CA MET A 291 -7.89 5.69 20.74
C MET A 291 -8.61 7.00 20.46
N HIS A 292 -9.78 6.94 19.82
CA HIS A 292 -10.58 8.13 19.51
C HIS A 292 -10.99 8.91 20.77
N GLN A 293 -11.40 8.22 21.83
CA GLN A 293 -11.80 8.88 23.08
C GLN A 293 -10.60 9.42 23.85
N PHE A 294 -9.49 8.72 23.80
CA PHE A 294 -8.28 9.11 24.55
C PHE A 294 -7.64 10.37 23.97
N ALA A 295 -7.55 10.47 22.66
CA ALA A 295 -6.95 11.62 22.01
C ALA A 295 -7.68 12.94 22.31
N SER A 296 -9.00 12.87 22.55
CA SER A 296 -9.82 14.05 22.89
C SER A 296 -9.73 14.47 24.37
N TRP A 297 -9.08 13.69 25.23
CA TRP A 297 -9.03 13.91 26.69
C TRP A 297 -7.66 14.33 27.20
N GLU A 298 -6.72 14.63 26.32
CA GLU A 298 -5.36 14.94 26.73
C GLU A 298 -5.15 16.43 26.98
N ASP A 299 -4.72 16.73 28.19
CA ASP A 299 -4.27 18.07 28.60
C ASP A 299 -2.86 18.43 28.04
N ASP A 300 -2.17 17.49 27.39
CA ASP A 300 -0.79 17.62 26.92
C ASP A 300 -0.67 18.11 25.47
N TYR A 301 -1.65 18.82 24.96
CA TYR A 301 -1.54 19.46 23.66
C TYR A 301 -0.39 20.49 23.66
N PRO A 302 0.47 20.50 22.65
CA PRO A 302 1.42 21.59 22.51
C PRO A 302 0.64 22.90 22.49
N LYS A 303 1.10 23.86 23.27
CA LYS A 303 0.44 25.18 23.32
C LYS A 303 0.42 25.76 21.93
N MET A 304 -0.75 25.77 21.34
CA MET A 304 -0.97 26.38 20.04
C MET A 304 -0.78 27.90 20.14
N THR A 305 -0.32 28.51 19.08
CA THR A 305 -0.36 29.95 18.97
C THR A 305 -1.82 30.43 18.91
N GLU A 306 -2.09 31.66 19.34
CA GLU A 306 -3.46 32.25 19.31
C GLU A 306 -4.15 32.09 17.95
N ASN A 307 -3.41 32.13 16.84
CA ASN A 307 -3.92 31.89 15.51
C ASN A 307 -4.23 30.39 15.25
N GLN A 308 -3.45 29.48 15.80
CA GLN A 308 -3.71 28.05 15.70
C GLN A 308 -4.95 27.67 16.54
N GLU A 309 -5.09 28.20 17.76
CA GLU A 309 -6.27 27.99 18.59
C GLU A 309 -7.57 28.42 17.89
N LYS A 310 -7.52 29.48 17.09
CA LYS A 310 -8.67 29.96 16.33
C LYS A 310 -9.11 28.99 15.22
N TYR A 311 -8.17 28.27 14.60
CA TYR A 311 -8.43 27.38 13.48
C TYR A 311 -8.37 25.90 13.83
N TYR A 312 -7.71 25.52 14.93
CA TYR A 312 -7.48 24.14 15.35
C TYR A 312 -8.13 23.86 16.72
N SER A 313 -9.44 23.80 16.74
CA SER A 313 -10.18 23.53 17.98
C SER A 313 -10.10 22.08 18.47
N GLU A 314 -9.59 21.16 17.64
CA GLU A 314 -9.62 19.73 17.94
C GLU A 314 -8.26 19.07 18.15
N GLY A 315 -7.19 19.87 18.32
CA GLY A 315 -5.86 19.33 18.55
C GLY A 315 -5.17 18.76 17.31
N TYR A 316 -4.04 18.10 17.49
CA TYR A 316 -3.10 17.64 16.47
C TYR A 316 -3.19 16.12 16.22
N PHE A 317 -4.38 15.58 16.17
CA PHE A 317 -4.60 14.18 15.87
C PHE A 317 -5.66 13.97 14.80
N CYS A 318 -5.53 12.85 14.10
CA CYS A 318 -6.53 12.36 13.18
C CYS A 318 -6.99 10.99 13.67
N ALA A 319 -8.23 10.89 14.14
CA ALA A 319 -8.86 9.61 14.39
C ALA A 319 -9.10 8.87 13.07
N TYR A 320 -9.00 7.56 13.08
CA TYR A 320 -9.17 6.71 11.92
C TYR A 320 -9.94 5.45 12.27
N LEU A 321 -10.95 5.13 11.50
CA LEU A 321 -11.73 3.90 11.65
C LEU A 321 -11.90 3.25 10.27
N ALA A 322 -11.65 1.95 10.21
CA ALA A 322 -11.84 1.22 8.97
C ALA A 322 -12.39 -0.19 9.23
N PHE A 323 -13.03 -0.73 8.21
CA PHE A 323 -13.54 -2.09 8.19
C PHE A 323 -13.13 -2.76 6.89
N THR A 324 -12.79 -4.04 6.96
CA THR A 324 -12.66 -4.88 5.78
C THR A 324 -13.47 -6.14 5.97
N ALA A 325 -14.20 -6.56 4.95
CA ALA A 325 -14.99 -7.76 4.99
C ALA A 325 -14.76 -8.60 3.73
N GLU A 326 -14.91 -9.91 3.85
CA GLU A 326 -14.80 -10.83 2.74
C GLU A 326 -15.78 -11.98 2.90
N PHE A 327 -16.46 -12.33 1.81
CA PHE A 327 -17.46 -13.39 1.77
C PHE A 327 -17.29 -14.25 0.53
N ILE A 328 -17.22 -15.56 0.72
CA ILE A 328 -17.12 -16.55 -0.35
C ILE A 328 -18.39 -17.40 -0.36
N PRO A 329 -19.47 -16.97 -1.05
CA PRO A 329 -20.77 -17.66 -1.05
C PRO A 329 -20.72 -19.06 -1.68
N PHE A 330 -19.94 -19.20 -2.74
CA PHE A 330 -19.72 -20.46 -3.45
C PHE A 330 -18.27 -20.56 -3.96
N LYS A 331 -17.86 -21.74 -4.41
CA LYS A 331 -16.49 -21.99 -4.88
C LYS A 331 -16.08 -20.98 -5.94
N ASN A 332 -14.85 -20.49 -5.82
CA ASN A 332 -14.19 -19.60 -6.76
C ASN A 332 -14.78 -18.18 -6.85
N PHE A 333 -15.83 -17.85 -6.11
CA PHE A 333 -16.42 -16.52 -6.11
C PHE A 333 -16.22 -15.82 -4.77
N ARG A 334 -15.59 -14.67 -4.83
CA ARG A 334 -15.24 -13.83 -3.69
C ARG A 334 -15.93 -12.47 -3.82
N ILE A 335 -16.52 -12.00 -2.74
CA ILE A 335 -17.04 -10.65 -2.57
C ILE A 335 -16.23 -10.02 -1.44
N TYR A 336 -15.71 -8.83 -1.63
CA TYR A 336 -15.00 -8.12 -0.58
C TYR A 336 -15.38 -6.65 -0.56
N GLY A 337 -15.29 -6.05 0.62
CA GLY A 337 -15.59 -4.65 0.82
C GLY A 337 -14.67 -4.03 1.84
N LEU A 338 -14.34 -2.77 1.63
CA LEU A 338 -13.56 -1.94 2.54
C LEU A 338 -14.32 -0.65 2.81
N TYR A 339 -14.19 -0.17 4.02
CA TYR A 339 -14.68 1.14 4.45
C TYR A 339 -13.60 1.84 5.25
N ALA A 340 -13.45 3.14 5.05
CA ALA A 340 -12.51 3.97 5.80
C ALA A 340 -13.14 5.33 6.10
N GLN A 341 -12.87 5.86 7.30
CA GLN A 341 -13.29 7.19 7.70
C GLN A 341 -12.27 7.82 8.65
N ASN A 342 -12.09 9.11 8.57
CA ASN A 342 -11.35 9.89 9.54
C ASN A 342 -12.21 10.99 10.20
N GLU A 343 -13.41 11.23 9.72
CA GLU A 343 -14.41 12.11 10.34
C GLU A 343 -15.81 11.72 9.92
N ILE A 344 -16.74 11.67 10.88
CA ILE A 344 -18.18 11.62 10.63
C ILE A 344 -18.84 12.69 11.46
N LEU A 345 -19.46 13.64 10.80
CA LEU A 345 -20.35 14.59 11.41
C LEU A 345 -21.71 13.92 11.59
N ASP A 346 -21.87 13.36 12.78
CA ASP A 346 -23.17 13.11 13.37
C ASP A 346 -24.18 12.22 12.61
N LEU A 347 -24.30 11.01 13.07
CA LEU A 347 -25.46 10.15 12.81
C LEU A 347 -26.73 10.68 13.52
N GLY A 348 -26.99 12.01 13.51
CA GLY A 348 -28.20 12.61 13.99
C GLY A 348 -28.14 13.65 15.11
N GLY A 349 -26.96 14.14 15.48
CA GLY A 349 -26.79 15.19 16.48
C GLY A 349 -26.40 16.56 15.87
N SER A 350 -26.78 17.65 16.50
CA SER A 350 -26.35 18.98 16.12
C SER A 350 -25.10 19.36 16.93
N ARG A 351 -23.93 19.46 16.30
CA ARG A 351 -22.82 20.17 16.92
C ARG A 351 -23.18 21.65 17.01
N SER A 352 -23.21 22.18 18.23
CA SER A 352 -23.60 23.56 18.52
C SER A 352 -22.55 24.60 18.11
N ASP A 353 -21.30 24.19 17.87
CA ASP A 353 -20.18 25.06 17.46
C ASP A 353 -19.67 24.68 16.08
N ALA A 354 -20.24 25.27 15.18
CA ALA A 354 -20.19 24.96 13.79
C ALA A 354 -19.11 25.75 13.04
N SER A 355 -18.45 26.76 13.63
CA SER A 355 -17.39 27.55 12.97
C SER A 355 -16.13 26.76 12.61
N LEU A 356 -15.98 25.54 13.13
CA LEU A 356 -14.77 24.72 13.00
C LEU A 356 -15.08 23.24 12.68
N SER A 357 -16.27 22.92 12.17
CA SER A 357 -16.61 21.53 11.87
C SER A 357 -15.91 21.04 10.61
N VAL A 358 -15.19 19.94 10.75
CA VAL A 358 -14.60 19.19 9.64
C VAL A 358 -15.72 18.49 8.86
N PRO A 359 -15.75 18.55 7.52
CA PRO A 359 -16.76 17.83 6.73
C PRO A 359 -16.62 16.31 6.84
N ASP A 360 -17.69 15.60 6.50
CA ASP A 360 -17.67 14.13 6.47
C ASP A 360 -16.55 13.59 5.57
N SER A 361 -15.74 12.70 6.12
CA SER A 361 -14.52 12.20 5.49
C SER A 361 -14.55 10.67 5.51
N LEU A 362 -15.11 10.09 4.48
CA LEU A 362 -15.32 8.64 4.37
C LEU A 362 -15.11 8.12 2.95
N GLY A 363 -14.91 6.82 2.83
CA GLY A 363 -14.81 6.13 1.56
C GLY A 363 -15.25 4.68 1.65
N GLY A 364 -15.58 4.11 0.51
CA GLY A 364 -15.98 2.72 0.37
C GLY A 364 -15.38 2.07 -0.87
N GLN A 365 -15.11 0.78 -0.78
CA GLN A 365 -14.58 -0.03 -1.87
C GLN A 365 -15.30 -1.37 -1.86
N LEU A 366 -15.70 -1.85 -3.04
CA LEU A 366 -16.43 -3.10 -3.21
C LEU A 366 -15.87 -3.84 -4.41
N GLY A 367 -15.55 -5.12 -4.24
CA GLY A 367 -15.02 -5.97 -5.29
C GLY A 367 -15.76 -7.30 -5.40
N PHE A 368 -15.83 -7.79 -6.64
CA PHE A 368 -16.34 -9.09 -7.02
C PHE A 368 -15.28 -9.80 -7.84
N GLU A 369 -14.88 -10.97 -7.41
CA GLU A 369 -13.84 -11.74 -8.09
C GLU A 369 -14.31 -13.18 -8.34
N TYR A 370 -14.04 -13.66 -9.54
CA TYR A 370 -14.28 -15.04 -9.90
C TYR A 370 -13.02 -15.67 -10.51
N ASN A 371 -12.61 -16.82 -9.96
CA ASN A 371 -11.44 -17.57 -10.38
C ASN A 371 -11.87 -18.82 -11.15
N PHE A 372 -11.89 -18.73 -12.50
CA PHE A 372 -12.19 -19.87 -13.34
C PHE A 372 -11.02 -20.84 -13.34
N SER A 373 -11.21 -22.00 -12.72
CA SER A 373 -10.24 -23.10 -12.81
C SER A 373 -10.37 -23.78 -14.18
N LEU A 374 -9.32 -23.71 -14.97
CA LEU A 374 -9.24 -24.34 -16.29
C LEU A 374 -8.56 -25.70 -16.14
N PRO A 375 -9.17 -26.81 -16.54
CA PRO A 375 -8.60 -28.14 -16.37
C PRO A 375 -7.20 -28.23 -17.00
N ASN A 376 -6.19 -28.49 -16.17
CA ASN A 376 -4.77 -28.55 -16.54
C ASN A 376 -4.14 -27.27 -17.14
N GLU A 377 -4.89 -26.18 -17.27
CA GLU A 377 -4.47 -24.94 -17.94
C GLU A 377 -4.31 -23.74 -16.99
N GLY A 378 -4.50 -23.91 -15.67
CA GLY A 378 -4.35 -22.83 -14.69
C GLY A 378 -5.64 -22.08 -14.39
N TYR A 379 -5.55 -20.75 -14.21
CA TYR A 379 -6.68 -19.92 -13.81
C TYR A 379 -6.87 -18.73 -14.72
N LEU A 380 -8.15 -18.42 -14.98
CA LEU A 380 -8.59 -17.14 -15.48
C LEU A 380 -9.31 -16.41 -14.34
N THR A 381 -8.70 -15.37 -13.80
CA THR A 381 -9.31 -14.50 -12.79
C THR A 381 -10.04 -13.36 -13.49
N ALA A 382 -11.27 -13.08 -13.09
CA ALA A 382 -12.01 -11.88 -13.47
C ALA A 382 -12.42 -11.13 -12.20
N ASN A 383 -12.11 -9.85 -12.15
CA ASN A 383 -12.39 -8.98 -11.02
C ASN A 383 -13.08 -7.70 -11.49
N LEU A 384 -14.16 -7.31 -10.81
CA LEU A 384 -14.82 -6.02 -10.97
C LEU A 384 -14.76 -5.31 -9.63
N GLU A 385 -14.16 -4.14 -9.58
CA GLU A 385 -13.96 -3.37 -8.35
C GLU A 385 -14.44 -1.93 -8.54
N CYS A 386 -15.06 -1.39 -7.51
CA CYS A 386 -15.55 -0.02 -7.45
C CYS A 386 -15.01 0.63 -6.18
N LEU A 387 -14.56 1.87 -6.28
CA LEU A 387 -14.00 2.68 -5.21
C LEU A 387 -14.64 4.05 -5.21
N TYR A 388 -14.96 4.56 -4.03
CA TYR A 388 -15.38 5.93 -3.79
C TYR A 388 -14.62 6.52 -2.61
N THR A 389 -14.12 7.73 -2.74
CA THR A 389 -13.55 8.54 -1.67
C THR A 389 -14.22 9.92 -1.68
N SER A 390 -14.73 10.33 -0.51
CA SER A 390 -15.29 11.68 -0.37
C SER A 390 -14.22 12.76 -0.55
N PRO A 391 -14.60 14.01 -0.83
CA PRO A 391 -13.65 15.10 -1.05
C PRO A 391 -12.66 15.36 0.09
N TYR A 392 -12.98 14.94 1.30
CA TYR A 392 -12.15 15.19 2.48
C TYR A 392 -11.63 13.93 3.17
N LEU A 393 -11.82 12.75 2.58
CA LEU A 393 -11.21 11.53 3.12
C LEU A 393 -9.69 11.74 3.23
N TYR A 394 -9.11 11.37 4.37
CA TYR A 394 -7.71 11.57 4.77
C TYR A 394 -7.33 12.99 5.16
N VAL A 395 -8.16 13.98 4.89
CA VAL A 395 -7.87 15.41 5.09
C VAL A 395 -8.30 15.86 6.48
N LYS A 396 -7.44 16.63 7.14
CA LYS A 396 -7.70 17.30 8.41
C LYS A 396 -7.30 18.78 8.33
N GLN A 397 -7.35 19.48 9.47
CA GLN A 397 -7.05 20.91 9.56
C GLN A 397 -5.59 21.24 9.24
N SER A 398 -4.66 20.28 9.39
CA SER A 398 -3.25 20.47 9.03
C SER A 398 -2.74 19.29 8.22
N PRO A 399 -1.80 19.52 7.29
CA PRO A 399 -1.04 18.44 6.63
C PRO A 399 -0.34 17.53 7.64
N ASP A 400 0.14 18.09 8.76
CA ASP A 400 0.94 17.39 9.75
C ASP A 400 0.19 16.27 10.48
N TRP A 401 -1.14 16.32 10.50
CA TRP A 401 -2.00 15.24 11.00
C TRP A 401 -3.12 14.82 10.05
N SER A 402 -3.01 15.14 8.77
CA SER A 402 -3.74 14.47 7.71
C SER A 402 -3.11 13.10 7.40
N LEU A 403 -3.91 12.15 6.92
CA LEU A 403 -3.43 10.81 6.57
C LEU A 403 -2.67 10.84 5.23
N PHE A 404 -1.50 11.44 5.26
CA PHE A 404 -0.75 11.93 4.13
C PHE A 404 0.75 11.81 4.37
N ARG A 405 1.52 11.47 3.32
CA ARG A 405 2.99 11.42 3.37
C ARG A 405 3.56 12.45 2.44
N SER A 406 4.58 13.15 2.90
CA SER A 406 5.38 14.06 2.10
C SER A 406 6.84 13.60 2.14
N ARG A 407 7.40 13.28 0.99
CA ARG A 407 8.79 12.80 0.89
C ARG A 407 9.58 13.73 -0.01
N THR A 408 10.59 14.34 0.58
CA THR A 408 11.55 15.18 -0.15
C THR A 408 12.81 14.38 -0.40
N SER A 409 13.18 14.19 -1.65
CA SER A 409 14.50 13.63 -1.96
C SER A 409 15.59 14.68 -1.74
N PRO A 410 16.72 14.33 -1.11
CA PRO A 410 17.83 15.27 -0.88
C PRO A 410 18.35 15.95 -2.16
N ASN A 411 18.14 15.33 -3.30
CA ASN A 411 18.62 15.82 -4.60
C ASN A 411 17.47 16.26 -5.53
N MET A 412 16.25 16.32 -5.03
CA MET A 412 15.08 16.77 -5.79
C MET A 412 14.72 18.20 -5.46
N ASN A 413 14.48 18.97 -6.50
CA ASN A 413 13.77 20.25 -6.37
C ASN A 413 12.26 20.06 -6.26
N GLY A 414 11.81 19.03 -5.52
CA GLY A 414 10.41 18.68 -5.40
C GLY A 414 10.11 17.73 -4.25
N CYS A 415 8.84 17.68 -3.89
CA CYS A 415 8.28 16.82 -2.87
C CYS A 415 7.28 15.86 -3.51
N VAL A 416 7.37 14.58 -3.16
CA VAL A 416 6.39 13.58 -3.56
C VAL A 416 5.39 13.40 -2.45
N ASN A 417 4.15 13.63 -2.79
CA ASN A 417 3.02 13.60 -1.88
C ASN A 417 2.16 12.38 -2.18
N THR A 418 1.88 11.57 -1.15
CA THR A 418 1.04 10.38 -1.28
C THR A 418 0.06 10.25 -0.13
N TRP A 419 -1.15 9.81 -0.41
CA TRP A 419 -2.13 9.48 0.61
C TRP A 419 -1.82 8.12 1.24
N ILE A 420 -2.20 7.94 2.50
CA ILE A 420 -1.96 6.67 3.21
C ILE A 420 -2.81 5.54 2.62
N GLY A 421 -4.03 5.85 2.21
CA GLY A 421 -4.97 4.89 1.62
C GLY A 421 -5.01 4.94 0.10
N SER A 422 -6.17 5.27 -0.47
CA SER A 422 -6.40 5.24 -1.91
C SER A 422 -5.26 5.87 -2.73
N PRO A 423 -4.75 5.18 -3.74
CA PRO A 423 -3.73 5.74 -4.63
C PRO A 423 -4.24 6.95 -5.41
N PHE A 424 -5.55 7.10 -5.55
CA PHE A 424 -6.17 8.24 -6.24
C PHE A 424 -6.44 9.42 -5.31
N GLY A 425 -6.23 9.25 -4.00
CA GLY A 425 -6.54 10.26 -3.00
C GLY A 425 -8.02 10.44 -2.71
N PRO A 426 -8.40 11.57 -2.10
CA PRO A 426 -9.80 11.96 -1.88
C PRO A 426 -10.47 12.39 -3.19
N ASP A 427 -11.78 12.68 -3.13
CA ASP A 427 -12.58 13.24 -4.22
C ASP A 427 -12.56 12.39 -5.50
N CYS A 428 -12.63 11.07 -5.35
CA CYS A 428 -12.48 10.13 -6.45
C CYS A 428 -13.58 9.07 -6.45
N PHE A 429 -14.03 8.73 -7.67
CA PHE A 429 -14.80 7.53 -7.95
C PHE A 429 -14.08 6.75 -9.05
N ALA A 430 -13.87 5.46 -8.84
CA ALA A 430 -13.22 4.61 -9.82
C ALA A 430 -13.94 3.27 -9.94
N VAL A 431 -13.96 2.72 -11.15
CA VAL A 431 -14.41 1.35 -11.46
C VAL A 431 -13.35 0.68 -12.31
N GLN A 432 -12.95 -0.52 -11.93
CA GLN A 432 -11.98 -1.31 -12.69
C GLN A 432 -12.55 -2.68 -13.02
N LEU A 433 -12.41 -3.07 -14.27
CA LEU A 433 -12.48 -4.46 -14.71
C LEU A 433 -11.04 -4.96 -14.89
N TYR A 434 -10.69 -6.03 -14.19
CA TYR A 434 -9.38 -6.66 -14.28
C TYR A 434 -9.54 -8.14 -14.61
N THR A 435 -8.74 -8.62 -15.53
CA THR A 435 -8.68 -10.05 -15.85
C THR A 435 -7.22 -10.49 -15.91
N LYS A 436 -6.93 -11.69 -15.44
CA LYS A 436 -5.61 -12.28 -15.48
C LYS A 436 -5.71 -13.76 -15.86
N TYR A 437 -4.96 -14.16 -16.85
CA TYR A 437 -4.74 -15.57 -17.17
C TYR A 437 -3.36 -15.99 -16.67
N ASP A 438 -3.33 -16.99 -15.79
CA ASP A 438 -2.13 -17.58 -15.20
C ASP A 438 -2.19 -19.11 -15.42
N PRO A 439 -1.43 -19.65 -16.38
CA PRO A 439 -1.39 -21.09 -16.63
C PRO A 439 -0.59 -21.89 -15.58
N ILE A 440 -0.21 -21.23 -14.46
CA ILE A 440 0.67 -21.81 -13.41
C ILE A 440 2.00 -22.31 -14.03
N SER A 441 2.49 -21.58 -14.98
CA SER A 441 3.73 -21.86 -15.69
C SER A 441 4.70 -20.68 -15.57
N ASN A 442 5.53 -20.49 -16.56
CA ASN A 442 6.55 -19.44 -16.62
C ASN A 442 6.05 -18.12 -17.23
N TRP A 443 4.76 -17.93 -17.46
CA TRP A 443 4.21 -16.68 -17.97
C TRP A 443 2.80 -16.43 -17.46
N ASP A 444 2.41 -15.19 -17.44
CA ASP A 444 1.04 -14.74 -17.21
C ASP A 444 0.76 -13.47 -18.02
N ILE A 445 -0.52 -13.20 -18.25
CA ILE A 445 -0.98 -11.99 -18.92
C ILE A 445 -2.22 -11.45 -18.20
N SER A 446 -2.26 -10.14 -18.08
CA SER A 446 -3.41 -9.44 -17.50
C SER A 446 -3.88 -8.30 -18.40
N PHE A 447 -5.16 -8.03 -18.33
CA PHE A 447 -5.84 -6.92 -18.97
C PHE A 447 -6.61 -6.14 -17.89
N GLY A 448 -6.53 -4.81 -17.93
CA GLY A 448 -7.25 -3.89 -17.07
C GLY A 448 -7.99 -2.84 -17.87
N TYR A 449 -9.20 -2.50 -17.45
CA TYR A 449 -9.89 -1.29 -17.86
C TYR A 449 -10.29 -0.51 -16.62
N LEU A 450 -9.81 0.72 -16.51
CA LEU A 450 -10.13 1.64 -15.44
C LEU A 450 -10.96 2.79 -15.98
N PHE A 451 -12.08 3.07 -15.33
CA PHE A 451 -12.81 4.33 -15.43
C PHE A 451 -12.66 5.09 -14.13
N LYS A 452 -12.18 6.32 -14.16
CA LYS A 452 -11.96 7.16 -12.99
C LYS A 452 -12.57 8.54 -13.21
N ILE A 453 -13.24 9.04 -12.18
CA ILE A 453 -13.70 10.42 -12.06
C ILE A 453 -12.96 11.02 -10.87
N HIS A 454 -12.33 12.16 -11.05
CA HIS A 454 -11.62 12.88 -9.98
C HIS A 454 -12.06 14.33 -9.94
N GLY A 455 -12.51 14.81 -8.78
CA GLY A 455 -12.90 16.21 -8.59
C GLY A 455 -11.72 17.16 -8.51
N GLU A 456 -11.99 18.43 -8.25
CA GLU A 456 -10.97 19.47 -8.15
C GLU A 456 -10.25 19.50 -6.80
N ASN A 457 -10.76 18.80 -5.77
CA ASN A 457 -10.17 18.87 -4.44
C ASN A 457 -8.82 18.15 -4.36
N ASN A 458 -7.75 18.95 -4.32
CA ASN A 458 -6.38 18.51 -4.12
C ASN A 458 -5.82 18.97 -2.77
N ALA A 459 -6.68 19.47 -1.87
CA ALA A 459 -6.24 20.00 -0.60
C ALA A 459 -5.68 18.88 0.29
N ILE A 460 -4.49 19.10 0.83
CA ILE A 460 -3.85 18.22 1.82
C ILE A 460 -4.23 18.61 3.25
N SER A 461 -4.88 19.75 3.41
CA SER A 461 -5.52 20.20 4.64
C SER A 461 -6.72 21.09 4.32
N LEU A 462 -7.61 21.26 5.28
CA LEU A 462 -8.74 22.19 5.18
C LEU A 462 -8.30 23.67 5.14
N PHE A 463 -7.06 23.93 5.46
CA PHE A 463 -6.50 25.27 5.52
C PHE A 463 -5.25 25.36 4.62
N SER A 464 -5.17 26.43 3.83
CA SER A 464 -3.93 26.82 3.17
C SER A 464 -3.04 27.56 4.15
N ASN A 465 -1.72 27.37 4.03
CA ASN A 465 -0.76 28.12 4.81
C ASN A 465 0.05 29.06 3.91
N SER A 466 0.38 30.23 4.44
CA SER A 466 1.32 31.17 3.85
C SER A 466 2.44 31.44 4.84
N TYR A 467 3.66 31.24 4.39
CA TYR A 467 4.85 31.55 5.18
C TYR A 467 5.34 32.97 4.90
N ASP A 468 5.29 33.84 5.91
CA ASP A 468 5.90 35.16 5.85
C ASP A 468 7.38 35.06 6.27
N SER A 469 8.26 35.02 5.29
CA SER A 469 9.71 34.91 5.50
C SER A 469 10.33 36.10 6.25
N GLN A 470 9.67 37.27 6.24
CA GLN A 470 10.14 38.43 6.98
C GLN A 470 9.80 38.37 8.47
N LYS A 471 8.71 37.70 8.80
CA LYS A 471 8.25 37.55 10.18
C LYS A 471 8.56 36.16 10.76
N GLY A 472 8.96 35.19 9.94
CA GLY A 472 9.17 33.80 10.35
C GLY A 472 7.89 33.12 10.86
N ILE A 473 6.73 33.54 10.38
CA ILE A 473 5.43 33.09 10.88
C ILE A 473 4.63 32.44 9.75
N TYR A 474 4.00 31.31 10.05
CA TYR A 474 2.96 30.73 9.20
C TYR A 474 1.61 31.36 9.54
N THR A 475 0.89 31.79 8.53
CA THR A 475 -0.50 32.23 8.64
C THR A 475 -1.37 31.20 7.92
N TYR A 476 -2.36 30.66 8.61
CA TYR A 476 -3.27 29.65 8.09
C TYR A 476 -4.58 30.32 7.68
N TYR A 477 -5.04 30.02 6.47
CA TYR A 477 -6.31 30.51 5.92
C TYR A 477 -7.16 29.32 5.53
N PRO A 478 -8.50 29.36 5.66
CA PRO A 478 -9.36 28.34 5.09
C PRO A 478 -9.03 28.11 3.61
N SER A 479 -9.04 26.84 3.17
CA SER A 479 -8.86 26.54 1.74
C SER A 479 -10.03 27.09 0.94
N VAL A 480 -9.83 27.29 -0.38
CA VAL A 480 -10.88 27.82 -1.26
C VAL A 480 -12.15 26.97 -1.19
N GLU A 481 -12.01 25.66 -1.12
CA GLU A 481 -13.13 24.72 -0.99
C GLU A 481 -13.86 24.87 0.35
N TYR A 482 -13.13 25.11 1.42
CA TYR A 482 -13.70 25.36 2.73
C TYR A 482 -14.37 26.74 2.79
N GLU A 483 -13.80 27.77 2.17
CA GLU A 483 -14.39 29.11 2.03
C GLU A 483 -15.69 29.06 1.22
N ILE A 484 -15.72 28.36 0.09
CA ILE A 484 -16.91 28.16 -0.72
C ILE A 484 -18.00 27.43 0.11
N ALA A 485 -17.60 26.46 0.91
CA ALA A 485 -18.52 25.80 1.82
C ALA A 485 -19.07 26.77 2.87
N GLN A 486 -18.28 27.70 3.39
CA GLN A 486 -18.72 28.70 4.38
C GLN A 486 -19.50 29.87 3.77
N GLU A 487 -19.15 30.40 2.61
CA GLU A 487 -19.88 31.52 1.97
C GLU A 487 -21.35 31.20 1.69
N ASN A 488 -21.65 29.94 1.41
CA ASN A 488 -23.02 29.50 1.19
C ASN A 488 -23.85 29.38 2.51
N GLU A 489 -23.21 29.60 3.67
CA GLU A 489 -23.86 29.58 4.99
C GLU A 489 -24.45 30.90 5.43
N ASN A 490 -23.96 32.00 4.93
CA ASN A 490 -24.34 33.34 5.40
C ASN A 490 -25.83 33.68 5.22
N SER A 491 -26.60 32.82 4.57
CA SER A 491 -28.06 32.98 4.46
C SER A 491 -28.90 32.09 5.40
N GLN A 492 -28.35 31.03 5.99
CA GLN A 492 -29.08 30.09 6.84
C GLN A 492 -28.23 29.35 7.91
N GLY A 493 -27.02 29.81 8.20
CA GLY A 493 -26.15 29.17 9.19
C GLY A 493 -25.52 27.89 8.67
N MET A 494 -24.64 27.37 9.46
CA MET A 494 -23.69 26.28 9.24
C MET A 494 -24.26 24.93 8.81
N SER A 495 -25.57 24.70 8.91
CA SER A 495 -26.20 23.48 8.40
C SER A 495 -26.07 23.32 6.89
N ALA A 496 -25.89 24.42 6.14
CA ALA A 496 -25.78 24.39 4.68
C ALA A 496 -24.41 23.92 4.19
N ALA A 497 -23.30 24.36 4.81
CA ALA A 497 -21.96 23.88 4.43
C ALA A 497 -21.72 22.43 4.89
N LYS A 498 -22.19 22.07 6.07
CA LYS A 498 -22.24 20.68 6.51
C LYS A 498 -22.97 19.80 5.51
N ASN A 499 -24.13 20.26 5.04
CA ASN A 499 -24.91 19.55 4.06
C ASN A 499 -24.22 19.52 2.69
N LYS A 500 -23.52 20.58 2.28
CA LYS A 500 -22.80 20.64 1.02
C LYS A 500 -21.54 19.75 1.03
N GLY A 501 -20.75 19.78 2.09
CA GLY A 501 -19.64 18.86 2.31
C GLY A 501 -20.07 17.39 2.41
N ARG A 502 -21.27 17.13 2.93
CA ARG A 502 -21.88 15.81 3.05
C ARG A 502 -22.33 15.21 1.72
N TYR A 503 -22.80 16.06 0.81
CA TYR A 503 -23.45 15.63 -0.43
C TYR A 503 -22.66 15.96 -1.69
N MET A 504 -21.47 16.50 -1.56
CA MET A 504 -20.61 16.71 -2.71
C MET A 504 -20.15 15.37 -3.27
N TRP A 505 -20.66 15.04 -4.45
CA TRP A 505 -20.27 13.86 -5.18
C TRP A 505 -18.84 14.00 -5.68
N MET A 506 -18.57 15.00 -6.51
CA MET A 506 -17.25 15.39 -6.98
C MET A 506 -17.19 16.91 -6.95
N THR A 507 -16.07 17.46 -6.52
CA THR A 507 -15.91 18.90 -6.44
C THR A 507 -15.64 19.51 -7.81
N GLY A 508 -16.19 20.68 -8.07
CA GLY A 508 -15.88 21.50 -9.23
C GLY A 508 -16.08 20.82 -10.57
N ASN A 509 -15.14 21.03 -11.49
CA ASN A 509 -15.16 20.45 -12.83
C ASN A 509 -14.34 19.16 -12.86
N ALA A 510 -15.01 18.01 -12.78
CA ALA A 510 -14.35 16.72 -12.67
C ALA A 510 -13.55 16.33 -13.93
N GLU A 511 -12.38 15.73 -13.70
CA GLU A 511 -11.58 15.01 -14.68
C GLU A 511 -12.10 13.59 -14.85
N TYR A 512 -12.22 13.11 -16.09
CA TYR A 512 -12.63 11.74 -16.41
C TYR A 512 -11.49 11.03 -17.12
N THR A 513 -11.07 9.90 -16.58
CA THR A 513 -10.01 9.07 -17.18
C THR A 513 -10.57 7.71 -17.56
N HIS A 514 -10.31 7.29 -18.80
CA HIS A 514 -10.45 5.92 -19.27
C HIS A 514 -9.06 5.37 -19.55
N GLN A 515 -8.68 4.29 -18.89
CA GLN A 515 -7.38 3.67 -19.06
C GLN A 515 -7.55 2.20 -19.47
N LEU A 516 -6.83 1.80 -20.50
CA LEU A 516 -6.69 0.43 -20.93
C LEU A 516 -5.27 -0.03 -20.65
N ALA A 517 -5.10 -1.14 -19.94
CA ALA A 517 -3.80 -1.67 -19.57
C ALA A 517 -3.66 -3.14 -19.97
N VAL A 518 -2.52 -3.50 -20.52
CA VAL A 518 -2.11 -4.89 -20.75
C VAL A 518 -0.74 -5.08 -20.12
N LYS A 519 -0.58 -6.13 -19.31
CA LYS A 519 0.69 -6.49 -18.71
C LYS A 519 0.95 -7.97 -18.91
N ALA A 520 2.18 -8.31 -19.28
CA ALA A 520 2.61 -9.69 -19.45
C ALA A 520 3.93 -9.91 -18.71
N ASN A 521 4.03 -11.04 -18.03
CA ASN A 521 5.25 -11.53 -17.39
C ASN A 521 5.67 -12.82 -18.08
N PHE A 522 6.98 -13.00 -18.24
CA PHE A 522 7.56 -14.22 -18.80
C PHE A 522 8.89 -14.53 -18.12
N SER A 523 9.01 -15.74 -17.60
CA SER A 523 10.22 -16.23 -16.90
C SER A 523 10.74 -17.48 -17.61
N PRO A 524 11.56 -17.36 -18.67
CA PRO A 524 12.07 -18.51 -19.40
C PRO A 524 12.88 -19.48 -18.54
N ILE A 525 13.50 -18.95 -17.51
CA ILE A 525 14.22 -19.70 -16.46
C ILE A 525 13.95 -19.02 -15.11
N ASN A 526 14.11 -19.73 -14.00
CA ASN A 526 13.83 -19.21 -12.65
C ASN A 526 14.56 -17.91 -12.30
N LYS A 527 15.73 -17.67 -12.91
CA LYS A 527 16.59 -16.51 -12.64
C LYS A 527 16.36 -15.33 -13.57
N LEU A 528 15.52 -15.48 -14.60
CA LEU A 528 15.29 -14.42 -15.59
C LEU A 528 13.80 -14.19 -15.78
N LYS A 529 13.37 -12.96 -15.56
CA LYS A 529 11.97 -12.52 -15.74
C LYS A 529 11.94 -11.32 -16.66
N PHE A 530 11.01 -11.32 -17.58
CA PHE A 530 10.64 -10.18 -18.42
C PHE A 530 9.26 -9.71 -18.01
N THR A 531 9.09 -8.40 -17.93
CA THR A 531 7.78 -7.76 -17.71
C THR A 531 7.58 -6.70 -18.77
N GLY A 532 6.50 -6.80 -19.51
CA GLY A 532 6.08 -5.79 -20.48
C GLY A 532 4.71 -5.23 -20.07
N GLN A 533 4.54 -3.92 -20.14
CA GLN A 533 3.28 -3.25 -19.86
C GLN A 533 3.00 -2.20 -20.93
N PHE A 534 1.76 -2.16 -21.39
CA PHE A 534 1.24 -1.15 -22.29
C PHE A 534 -0.05 -0.57 -21.70
N ILE A 535 -0.11 0.74 -21.60
CA ILE A 535 -1.27 1.47 -21.10
C ILE A 535 -1.67 2.51 -22.14
N TYR A 536 -2.96 2.72 -22.32
CA TYR A 536 -3.51 3.80 -23.14
C TYR A 536 -4.56 4.58 -22.36
N ASP A 537 -4.37 5.90 -22.29
CA ASP A 537 -5.22 6.82 -21.56
C ASP A 537 -6.02 7.73 -22.49
N PHE A 538 -7.29 7.95 -22.11
CA PHE A 538 -8.17 9.00 -22.61
C PHE A 538 -8.62 9.84 -21.41
N ILE A 539 -8.24 11.13 -21.39
CA ILE A 539 -8.49 12.01 -20.26
C ILE A 539 -9.28 13.21 -20.74
N PHE A 540 -10.49 13.36 -20.21
CA PHE A 540 -11.36 14.49 -20.48
C PHE A 540 -11.30 15.46 -19.30
N ASN A 541 -11.34 16.74 -19.58
CA ASN A 541 -11.16 17.84 -18.62
C ASN A 541 -9.84 17.70 -17.84
N HIS A 542 -8.76 17.36 -18.53
CA HIS A 542 -7.45 17.17 -17.92
C HIS A 542 -7.05 18.36 -17.05
N LYS A 543 -6.56 18.05 -15.84
CA LYS A 543 -6.29 19.03 -14.76
C LYS A 543 -7.53 19.87 -14.42
N ASN A 544 -8.71 19.24 -14.46
CA ASN A 544 -10.01 19.85 -14.17
C ASN A 544 -10.37 21.05 -15.08
N GLN A 545 -9.76 21.17 -16.25
CA GLN A 545 -10.02 22.24 -17.20
C GLN A 545 -11.04 21.82 -18.25
N THR A 546 -12.19 22.47 -18.29
CA THR A 546 -13.28 22.17 -19.22
C THR A 546 -12.80 22.14 -20.66
N GLY A 547 -13.05 21.03 -21.36
CA GLY A 547 -12.70 20.85 -22.78
C GLY A 547 -11.23 20.50 -23.03
N ASN A 548 -10.38 20.43 -22.02
CA ASN A 548 -9.00 19.98 -22.17
C ASN A 548 -8.99 18.46 -22.31
N PHE A 549 -8.81 17.96 -23.53
CA PHE A 549 -8.72 16.54 -23.82
C PHE A 549 -7.27 16.13 -24.05
N GLN A 550 -6.84 15.08 -23.37
CA GLN A 550 -5.53 14.47 -23.54
C GLN A 550 -5.69 12.97 -23.81
N ASN A 551 -4.81 12.43 -24.62
CA ASN A 551 -4.70 10.99 -24.80
C ASN A 551 -3.26 10.60 -25.14
N GLY A 552 -2.94 9.35 -24.91
CA GLY A 552 -1.62 8.83 -25.23
C GLY A 552 -1.41 7.43 -24.67
N PHE A 553 -0.29 6.86 -25.03
CA PHE A 553 0.13 5.58 -24.50
C PHE A 553 1.36 5.71 -23.61
N GLU A 554 1.46 4.76 -22.69
CA GLU A 554 2.64 4.44 -21.92
C GLU A 554 3.07 3.02 -22.26
N PHE A 555 4.37 2.82 -22.36
CA PHE A 555 4.96 1.50 -22.54
C PHE A 555 6.14 1.36 -21.59
N SER A 556 6.18 0.28 -20.82
CA SER A 556 7.33 -0.11 -20.03
C SER A 556 7.76 -1.53 -20.35
N PHE A 557 9.06 -1.76 -20.31
CA PHE A 557 9.65 -3.07 -20.44
C PHE A 557 10.80 -3.21 -19.46
N ALA A 558 10.75 -4.24 -18.64
CA ALA A 558 11.77 -4.57 -17.66
C ALA A 558 12.28 -5.99 -17.87
N ALA A 559 13.57 -6.19 -17.65
CA ALA A 559 14.19 -7.50 -17.55
C ALA A 559 14.83 -7.62 -16.16
N GLU A 560 14.52 -8.65 -15.42
CA GLU A 560 15.08 -8.93 -14.10
C GLU A 560 15.90 -10.21 -14.17
N TYR A 561 17.17 -10.13 -13.79
CA TYR A 561 18.08 -11.27 -13.76
C TYR A 561 18.73 -11.39 -12.39
N SER A 562 18.52 -12.54 -11.74
CA SER A 562 19.13 -12.91 -10.46
C SER A 562 20.34 -13.81 -10.70
N LEU A 563 21.48 -13.44 -10.13
CA LEU A 563 22.74 -14.19 -10.36
C LEU A 563 22.75 -15.52 -9.61
N PHE A 564 22.19 -15.55 -8.40
CA PHE A 564 22.23 -16.71 -7.51
C PHE A 564 20.84 -17.26 -7.21
#